data_04b6fbcd6409147989d2bcbaacb5710e
#
_entry.id   04b6fbcd6409147989d2bcbaacb5710e
#
_cell.length_a   1.000
_cell.length_b   1.000
_cell.length_c   1.000
_cell.angle_alpha   90.00
_cell.angle_beta   90.00
_cell.angle_gamma   90.00
#
_symmetry.space_group_name_H-M   'P 1'
#
loop_
_entity.id
_entity.type
_entity.pdbx_description
1 polymer ?
#
loop_
_entity_poly.entity_id
_entity_poly.type
_entity_poly.pdbx_seq_one_letter_code
_entity_poly.pdbx_strand_id
1 'polypeptide(L)'
;MKSMLNRGRLAVLACAALTACLPALAWEPSKTVEFVVPAGTGGGADQMARLIQSIIAKHKLMKEPMVVVNQGGGAGAEGFLAVKSDQGDGHKLIITLSNLFTTPLATGVPFNWKDLTPVEMMALDEFVLWVNADTPYKTSQDYIAAMKAAPPGKFKMGGTGSKQEDQIVTVNIEKQTGVKFTYIPYKGGGDVATQLVGKHVDSTVNNPIEAVAQWRGGTLRPLCVFDAKPMPYPNKVTKDMSWQDIPTCKSQGLNVEYLMLRGIFMPGGATPDMVKYYVDVLNKVRETPEWKKFLEDGAFNTSHMTGKEYADWVANAEKTHESLMKEAGFLAKK
;
A
#
# COMPACT_ATOMS: atom_id res chain seq x y z
N MET A 1 -10.13 -44.30 89.15
CA MET A 1 -8.89 -43.49 89.34
C MET A 1 -8.07 -43.42 88.07
N LYS A 2 -7.73 -42.20 87.70
CA LYS A 2 -6.73 -41.75 86.67
C LYS A 2 -6.99 -42.14 85.19
N SER A 3 -7.57 -41.24 84.53
CA SER A 3 -7.36 -40.53 83.30
C SER A 3 -5.95 -40.58 82.72
N MET A 4 -5.86 -40.92 81.42
CA MET A 4 -4.76 -40.46 80.57
C MET A 4 -5.31 -39.96 79.24
N LEU A 5 -5.19 -38.71 79.00
CA LEU A 5 -5.43 -38.00 77.79
C LEU A 5 -4.45 -38.47 76.66
N ASN A 6 -4.96 -38.81 75.56
CA ASN A 6 -4.14 -39.05 74.36
C ASN A 6 -4.34 -37.86 73.39
N ARG A 7 -3.29 -37.05 73.26
CA ARG A 7 -3.26 -35.89 72.34
C ARG A 7 -2.87 -36.37 70.92
N GLY A 8 -3.86 -36.53 70.06
CA GLY A 8 -3.63 -36.74 68.63
C GLY A 8 -3.18 -35.44 68.00
N ARG A 9 -1.97 -35.44 67.42
CA ARG A 9 -1.47 -34.34 66.61
C ARG A 9 -2.03 -34.50 65.16
N LEU A 10 -2.96 -33.63 64.77
CA LEU A 10 -3.33 -33.45 63.36
C LEU A 10 -2.15 -32.75 62.68
N ALA A 11 -1.50 -33.46 61.76
CA ALA A 11 -0.56 -32.89 60.81
C ALA A 11 -1.39 -32.41 59.59
N VAL A 12 -1.58 -31.10 59.47
CA VAL A 12 -2.16 -30.46 58.26
C VAL A 12 -1.05 -30.40 57.21
N LEU A 13 -1.13 -31.28 56.22
CA LEU A 13 -0.32 -31.17 54.98
C LEU A 13 -0.92 -30.02 54.16
N ALA A 14 -0.30 -28.86 54.20
CA ALA A 14 -0.53 -27.79 53.25
C ALA A 14 0.19 -28.15 51.91
N CYS A 15 -0.54 -28.74 50.95
CA CYS A 15 -0.09 -28.82 49.59
C CYS A 15 -0.12 -27.43 48.97
N ALA A 16 1.01 -26.73 48.98
CA ALA A 16 1.22 -25.53 48.18
C ALA A 16 1.29 -25.97 46.69
N ALA A 17 0.18 -25.86 45.96
CA ALA A 17 0.19 -25.99 44.52
C ALA A 17 0.96 -24.79 43.96
N LEU A 18 2.25 -24.96 43.70
CA LEU A 18 3.02 -24.08 42.80
C LEU A 18 2.44 -24.25 41.37
N THR A 19 1.48 -23.42 41.02
CA THR A 19 1.13 -23.17 39.60
C THR A 19 2.36 -22.52 38.99
N ALA A 20 3.24 -23.32 38.39
CA ALA A 20 4.26 -22.84 37.47
C ALA A 20 3.51 -22.18 36.29
N CYS A 21 3.40 -20.85 36.31
CA CYS A 21 3.11 -20.09 35.09
C CYS A 21 4.25 -20.33 34.14
N LEU A 22 4.12 -21.37 33.32
CA LEU A 22 4.95 -21.48 32.09
C LEU A 22 4.73 -20.19 31.31
N PRO A 23 5.79 -19.45 30.95
CA PRO A 23 5.62 -18.33 30.05
C PRO A 23 4.96 -18.90 28.78
N ALA A 24 3.78 -18.41 28.44
CA ALA A 24 3.20 -18.72 27.15
C ALA A 24 4.25 -18.32 26.11
N LEU A 25 4.80 -19.30 25.40
CA LEU A 25 5.74 -19.02 24.30
C LEU A 25 4.97 -18.13 23.33
N ALA A 26 5.41 -16.87 23.20
CA ALA A 26 4.85 -15.97 22.24
C ALA A 26 4.91 -16.64 20.85
N TRP A 27 3.81 -16.57 20.11
CA TRP A 27 3.77 -17.16 18.77
C TRP A 27 4.86 -16.55 17.88
N GLU A 28 5.54 -17.39 17.11
CA GLU A 28 6.47 -17.01 16.04
C GLU A 28 6.32 -17.98 14.87
N PRO A 29 6.64 -17.56 13.62
CA PRO A 29 6.61 -18.47 12.48
C PRO A 29 7.55 -19.65 12.69
N SER A 30 7.13 -20.85 12.30
CA SER A 30 7.89 -22.09 12.39
C SER A 30 8.38 -22.61 11.03
N LYS A 31 8.07 -21.92 9.94
CA LYS A 31 8.49 -22.20 8.57
C LYS A 31 8.59 -20.89 7.78
N THR A 32 9.12 -20.95 6.56
CA THR A 32 9.20 -19.83 5.62
C THR A 32 7.88 -19.08 5.54
N VAL A 33 7.94 -17.73 5.65
CA VAL A 33 6.80 -16.83 5.51
C VAL A 33 6.70 -16.36 4.07
N GLU A 34 5.57 -16.59 3.43
CA GLU A 34 5.27 -16.08 2.10
C GLU A 34 4.69 -14.65 2.20
N PHE A 35 5.29 -13.72 1.48
CA PHE A 35 4.82 -12.34 1.41
C PHE A 35 4.28 -12.06 0.01
N VAL A 36 2.98 -12.15 -0.13
CA VAL A 36 2.26 -12.00 -1.41
C VAL A 36 2.19 -10.54 -1.83
N VAL A 37 2.49 -10.28 -3.10
CA VAL A 37 2.28 -9.00 -3.77
C VAL A 37 1.22 -9.19 -4.85
N PRO A 38 0.00 -8.66 -4.72
CA PRO A 38 -1.08 -8.82 -5.70
C PRO A 38 -0.93 -7.84 -6.87
N ALA A 39 0.28 -7.74 -7.40
CA ALA A 39 0.68 -6.85 -8.49
C ALA A 39 1.91 -7.39 -9.23
N GLY A 40 2.26 -6.74 -10.35
CA GLY A 40 3.45 -7.05 -11.13
C GLY A 40 4.75 -6.69 -10.42
N THR A 41 5.84 -7.29 -10.88
CA THR A 41 7.21 -7.02 -10.39
C THR A 41 7.64 -5.59 -10.76
N GLY A 42 8.41 -4.94 -9.88
CA GLY A 42 8.99 -3.60 -10.11
C GLY A 42 8.05 -2.43 -9.83
N GLY A 43 6.75 -2.67 -9.55
CA GLY A 43 5.84 -1.63 -9.05
C GLY A 43 6.08 -1.28 -7.59
N GLY A 44 5.46 -0.19 -7.09
CA GLY A 44 5.72 0.32 -5.74
C GLY A 44 5.48 -0.70 -4.62
N ALA A 45 4.45 -1.54 -4.72
CA ALA A 45 4.19 -2.60 -3.73
C ALA A 45 5.27 -3.69 -3.73
N ASP A 46 5.75 -4.10 -4.90
CA ASP A 46 6.82 -5.09 -5.03
C ASP A 46 8.14 -4.54 -4.47
N GLN A 47 8.48 -3.29 -4.78
CA GLN A 47 9.68 -2.62 -4.25
C GLN A 47 9.62 -2.55 -2.71
N MET A 48 8.47 -2.16 -2.13
CA MET A 48 8.29 -2.09 -0.68
C MET A 48 8.38 -3.47 -0.01
N ALA A 49 7.71 -4.49 -0.57
CA ALA A 49 7.74 -5.85 -0.03
C ALA A 49 9.17 -6.43 -0.01
N ARG A 50 9.93 -6.24 -1.10
CA ARG A 50 11.34 -6.68 -1.17
C ARG A 50 12.25 -5.91 -0.23
N LEU A 51 12.00 -4.62 -0.02
CA LEU A 51 12.74 -3.87 0.98
C LEU A 51 12.46 -4.38 2.38
N ILE A 52 11.20 -4.60 2.76
CA ILE A 52 10.82 -5.17 4.06
C ILE A 52 11.51 -6.53 4.25
N GLN A 53 11.42 -7.41 3.26
CA GLN A 53 12.11 -8.70 3.27
C GLN A 53 13.62 -8.55 3.49
N SER A 54 14.26 -7.65 2.75
CA SER A 54 15.72 -7.38 2.83
C SER A 54 16.12 -6.87 4.21
N ILE A 55 15.36 -5.94 4.78
CA ILE A 55 15.59 -5.39 6.13
C ILE A 55 15.45 -6.50 7.17
N ILE A 56 14.38 -7.31 7.11
CA ILE A 56 14.15 -8.43 8.02
C ILE A 56 15.33 -9.40 7.99
N ALA A 57 15.81 -9.77 6.80
CA ALA A 57 16.94 -10.68 6.64
C ALA A 57 18.26 -10.06 7.14
N LYS A 58 18.55 -8.79 6.75
CA LYS A 58 19.78 -8.08 7.13
C LYS A 58 19.91 -7.91 8.63
N HIS A 59 18.82 -7.51 9.29
CA HIS A 59 18.78 -7.21 10.73
C HIS A 59 18.36 -8.43 11.58
N LYS A 60 18.14 -9.60 10.95
CA LYS A 60 17.73 -10.85 11.62
C LYS A 60 16.50 -10.67 12.52
N LEU A 61 15.48 -9.96 12.00
CA LEU A 61 14.29 -9.62 12.77
C LEU A 61 13.31 -10.80 12.93
N MET A 62 13.47 -11.84 12.11
CA MET A 62 12.73 -13.10 12.18
C MET A 62 13.73 -14.27 12.18
N LYS A 63 13.35 -15.40 12.78
CA LYS A 63 14.13 -16.64 12.71
C LYS A 63 13.94 -17.32 11.35
N GLU A 64 12.69 -17.43 10.92
CA GLU A 64 12.34 -18.04 9.65
C GLU A 64 12.46 -17.02 8.50
N PRO A 65 12.85 -17.45 7.30
CA PRO A 65 12.99 -16.58 6.16
C PRO A 65 11.63 -16.08 5.64
N MET A 66 11.63 -14.88 5.06
CA MET A 66 10.50 -14.34 4.31
C MET A 66 10.81 -14.40 2.81
N VAL A 67 9.82 -14.76 1.99
CA VAL A 67 9.94 -14.82 0.52
C VAL A 67 8.83 -14.01 -0.12
N VAL A 68 9.20 -13.09 -1.01
CA VAL A 68 8.23 -12.26 -1.76
C VAL A 68 7.77 -13.00 -3.01
N VAL A 69 6.45 -13.11 -3.19
CA VAL A 69 5.80 -13.80 -4.31
C VAL A 69 4.80 -12.87 -5.00
N ASN A 70 4.99 -12.61 -6.31
CA ASN A 70 4.08 -11.80 -7.08
C ASN A 70 2.92 -12.65 -7.64
N GLN A 71 1.69 -12.29 -7.30
CA GLN A 71 0.44 -12.92 -7.75
C GLN A 71 -0.54 -11.83 -8.23
N GLY A 72 -0.20 -11.20 -9.36
CA GLY A 72 -0.91 -10.03 -9.90
C GLY A 72 -2.01 -10.36 -10.89
N GLY A 73 -2.26 -11.65 -11.20
CA GLY A 73 -3.28 -12.07 -12.17
C GLY A 73 -4.68 -11.56 -11.83
N GLY A 74 -5.46 -11.19 -12.85
CA GLY A 74 -6.82 -10.67 -12.65
C GLY A 74 -6.87 -9.37 -11.84
N ALA A 75 -5.93 -8.45 -12.06
CA ALA A 75 -5.81 -7.20 -11.28
C ALA A 75 -5.55 -7.45 -9.78
N GLY A 76 -4.82 -8.50 -9.44
CA GLY A 76 -4.52 -8.90 -8.05
C GLY A 76 -5.49 -9.92 -7.46
N ALA A 77 -6.56 -10.28 -8.17
CA ALA A 77 -7.53 -11.27 -7.68
C ALA A 77 -6.88 -12.61 -7.32
N GLU A 78 -5.88 -13.05 -8.10
CA GLU A 78 -5.12 -14.28 -7.85
C GLU A 78 -4.51 -14.27 -6.44
N GLY A 79 -3.76 -13.22 -6.09
CA GLY A 79 -3.14 -13.08 -4.78
C GLY A 79 -4.15 -12.98 -3.63
N PHE A 80 -5.23 -12.22 -3.83
CA PHE A 80 -6.27 -12.09 -2.81
C PHE A 80 -7.00 -13.40 -2.54
N LEU A 81 -7.34 -14.16 -3.59
CA LEU A 81 -8.02 -15.46 -3.42
C LEU A 81 -7.07 -16.50 -2.81
N ALA A 82 -5.79 -16.51 -3.19
CA ALA A 82 -4.80 -17.41 -2.60
C ALA A 82 -4.65 -17.15 -1.09
N VAL A 83 -4.58 -15.87 -0.66
CA VAL A 83 -4.48 -15.55 0.77
C VAL A 83 -5.79 -15.83 1.51
N LYS A 84 -6.94 -15.53 0.89
CA LYS A 84 -8.26 -15.84 1.45
C LYS A 84 -8.44 -17.34 1.72
N SER A 85 -7.88 -18.22 0.87
CA SER A 85 -8.02 -19.68 1.02
C SER A 85 -7.27 -20.25 2.23
N ASP A 86 -6.25 -19.54 2.73
CA ASP A 86 -5.35 -20.03 3.78
C ASP A 86 -5.74 -19.54 5.19
N GLN A 87 -7.03 -19.66 5.53
CA GLN A 87 -7.59 -19.24 6.81
C GLN A 87 -6.76 -19.71 8.01
N GLY A 88 -6.38 -18.76 8.88
CA GLY A 88 -5.62 -19.02 10.10
C GLY A 88 -4.13 -19.32 9.89
N ASP A 89 -3.61 -19.33 8.65
CA ASP A 89 -2.17 -19.56 8.44
C ASP A 89 -1.36 -18.30 8.81
N GLY A 90 -0.56 -18.42 9.86
CA GLY A 90 0.35 -17.37 10.33
C GLY A 90 1.62 -17.19 9.47
N HIS A 91 1.83 -18.02 8.44
CA HIS A 91 3.04 -17.99 7.60
C HIS A 91 2.80 -17.32 6.24
N LYS A 92 1.72 -16.54 6.13
CA LYS A 92 1.39 -15.80 4.92
C LYS A 92 1.04 -14.36 5.25
N LEU A 93 1.64 -13.42 4.54
CA LEU A 93 1.32 -12.00 4.54
C LEU A 93 0.96 -11.56 3.14
N ILE A 94 0.19 -10.48 3.02
CA ILE A 94 -0.05 -9.81 1.76
C ILE A 94 0.11 -8.29 1.95
N ILE A 95 0.87 -7.65 1.05
CA ILE A 95 0.84 -6.19 0.93
C ILE A 95 -0.31 -5.79 0.03
N THR A 96 -0.96 -4.68 0.32
CA THR A 96 -2.14 -4.25 -0.42
C THR A 96 -1.98 -2.87 -1.04
N LEU A 97 -2.75 -2.64 -2.08
CA LEU A 97 -2.92 -1.39 -2.80
C LEU A 97 -4.43 -1.10 -2.87
N SER A 98 -4.83 -0.07 -3.63
CA SER A 98 -6.26 0.19 -3.88
C SER A 98 -7.00 -0.98 -4.54
N ASN A 99 -6.27 -1.92 -5.19
CA ASN A 99 -6.88 -3.13 -5.75
C ASN A 99 -7.55 -4.03 -4.70
N LEU A 100 -7.22 -3.86 -3.41
CA LEU A 100 -7.98 -4.44 -2.29
C LEU A 100 -9.49 -4.13 -2.40
N PHE A 101 -9.83 -2.96 -2.91
CA PHE A 101 -11.20 -2.46 -3.09
C PHE A 101 -11.63 -2.50 -4.56
N THR A 102 -10.76 -1.99 -5.46
CA THR A 102 -11.13 -1.77 -6.86
C THR A 102 -11.36 -3.08 -7.61
N THR A 103 -10.57 -4.12 -7.32
CA THR A 103 -10.71 -5.42 -8.00
C THR A 103 -12.06 -6.09 -7.71
N PRO A 104 -12.48 -6.32 -6.46
CA PRO A 104 -13.79 -6.91 -6.22
C PRO A 104 -14.94 -6.02 -6.70
N LEU A 105 -14.84 -4.69 -6.58
CA LEU A 105 -15.85 -3.76 -7.05
C LEU A 105 -15.98 -3.75 -8.59
N ALA A 106 -14.87 -3.88 -9.33
CA ALA A 106 -14.87 -3.85 -10.79
C ALA A 106 -15.21 -5.19 -11.45
N THR A 107 -14.91 -6.31 -10.80
CA THR A 107 -14.99 -7.65 -11.40
C THR A 107 -16.07 -8.53 -10.79
N GLY A 108 -16.51 -8.23 -9.57
CA GLY A 108 -17.42 -9.11 -8.81
C GLY A 108 -16.76 -10.39 -8.29
N VAL A 109 -15.42 -10.47 -8.28
CA VAL A 109 -14.69 -11.61 -7.69
C VAL A 109 -15.14 -11.80 -6.23
N PRO A 110 -15.33 -13.06 -5.74
CA PRO A 110 -15.88 -13.34 -4.41
C PRO A 110 -14.81 -13.12 -3.32
N PHE A 111 -14.36 -11.88 -3.19
CA PHE A 111 -13.39 -11.41 -2.22
C PHE A 111 -13.83 -10.07 -1.63
N ASN A 112 -13.58 -9.91 -0.33
CA ASN A 112 -13.67 -8.63 0.38
C ASN A 112 -12.51 -8.52 1.35
N TRP A 113 -12.06 -7.31 1.68
CA TRP A 113 -10.97 -7.11 2.63
C TRP A 113 -11.23 -7.72 4.01
N LYS A 114 -12.51 -7.93 4.39
CA LYS A 114 -12.93 -8.60 5.64
C LYS A 114 -12.64 -10.11 5.64
N ASP A 115 -12.30 -10.68 4.49
CA ASP A 115 -11.77 -12.05 4.39
C ASP A 115 -10.34 -12.16 4.90
N LEU A 116 -9.70 -11.02 5.18
CA LEU A 116 -8.33 -10.90 5.68
C LEU A 116 -8.30 -10.33 7.10
N THR A 117 -7.19 -10.52 7.81
CA THR A 117 -6.91 -9.91 9.12
C THR A 117 -5.96 -8.74 8.93
N PRO A 118 -6.36 -7.49 9.24
CA PRO A 118 -5.46 -6.32 9.16
C PRO A 118 -4.30 -6.45 10.16
N VAL A 119 -3.08 -6.15 9.71
CA VAL A 119 -1.87 -6.13 10.54
C VAL A 119 -1.41 -4.69 10.78
N GLU A 120 -0.96 -4.01 9.71
CA GLU A 120 -0.37 -2.68 9.83
C GLU A 120 -0.45 -1.89 8.53
N MET A 121 -0.78 -0.60 8.62
CA MET A 121 -0.56 0.39 7.57
C MET A 121 0.88 0.86 7.66
N MET A 122 1.67 0.55 6.64
CA MET A 122 3.10 0.91 6.60
C MET A 122 3.35 2.32 6.08
N ALA A 123 2.54 2.78 5.13
CA ALA A 123 2.58 4.11 4.52
C ALA A 123 1.32 4.36 3.69
N LEU A 124 1.12 5.62 3.29
CA LEU A 124 0.26 5.96 2.16
C LEU A 124 1.15 6.36 0.99
N ASP A 125 0.75 5.98 -0.21
CA ASP A 125 1.47 6.28 -1.44
C ASP A 125 0.81 7.45 -2.16
N GLU A 126 1.65 8.33 -2.68
CA GLU A 126 1.26 9.54 -3.38
C GLU A 126 1.06 9.25 -4.88
N PHE A 127 0.30 10.12 -5.54
CA PHE A 127 0.19 10.16 -6.99
C PHE A 127 0.63 11.52 -7.50
N VAL A 128 1.40 11.53 -8.58
CA VAL A 128 1.93 12.75 -9.19
C VAL A 128 1.55 12.76 -10.68
N LEU A 129 1.09 13.90 -11.18
CA LEU A 129 0.89 14.10 -12.61
C LEU A 129 2.24 14.35 -13.28
N TRP A 130 2.63 13.43 -14.15
CA TRP A 130 3.91 13.48 -14.87
C TRP A 130 3.71 13.72 -16.34
N VAL A 131 4.65 14.46 -16.93
CA VAL A 131 4.79 14.63 -18.38
C VAL A 131 6.23 14.39 -18.80
N ASN A 132 6.47 14.16 -20.09
CA ASN A 132 7.83 14.12 -20.64
C ASN A 132 8.47 15.52 -20.50
N ALA A 133 9.74 15.59 -20.07
CA ALA A 133 10.41 16.84 -19.78
C ALA A 133 10.61 17.76 -20.99
N ASP A 134 10.58 17.20 -22.22
CA ASP A 134 10.68 17.96 -23.47
C ASP A 134 9.38 18.73 -23.81
N THR A 135 8.28 18.46 -23.11
CA THR A 135 7.01 19.16 -23.35
C THR A 135 7.07 20.60 -22.82
N PRO A 136 6.28 21.54 -23.38
CA PRO A 136 6.26 22.92 -22.93
C PRO A 136 5.58 23.12 -21.58
N TYR A 137 4.86 22.11 -21.07
CA TYR A 137 4.05 22.20 -19.87
C TYR A 137 4.89 22.29 -18.60
N LYS A 138 4.69 23.34 -17.78
CA LYS A 138 5.38 23.58 -16.51
C LYS A 138 4.46 23.37 -15.32
N THR A 139 3.17 23.49 -15.51
CA THR A 139 2.11 23.36 -14.50
C THR A 139 1.00 22.44 -15.00
N SER A 140 0.17 21.93 -14.08
CA SER A 140 -1.04 21.20 -14.48
C SER A 140 -2.03 22.10 -15.23
N GLN A 141 -2.02 23.42 -14.95
CA GLN A 141 -2.84 24.40 -15.66
C GLN A 141 -2.43 24.51 -17.13
N ASP A 142 -1.12 24.58 -17.44
CA ASP A 142 -0.63 24.60 -18.84
C ASP A 142 -1.08 23.33 -19.59
N TYR A 143 -0.95 22.18 -18.93
CA TYR A 143 -1.32 20.90 -19.51
C TYR A 143 -2.83 20.79 -19.78
N ILE A 144 -3.66 21.16 -18.81
CA ILE A 144 -5.12 21.16 -18.96
C ILE A 144 -5.57 22.18 -20.01
N ALA A 145 -4.93 23.37 -20.08
CA ALA A 145 -5.22 24.35 -21.12
C ALA A 145 -4.92 23.83 -22.54
N ALA A 146 -3.78 23.14 -22.71
CA ALA A 146 -3.44 22.49 -23.97
C ALA A 146 -4.46 21.40 -24.37
N MET A 147 -4.93 20.62 -23.40
CA MET A 147 -5.97 19.60 -23.63
C MET A 147 -7.31 20.23 -24.05
N LYS A 148 -7.72 21.33 -23.41
CA LYS A 148 -8.95 22.05 -23.76
C LYS A 148 -8.91 22.66 -25.16
N ALA A 149 -7.73 23.03 -25.66
CA ALA A 149 -7.50 23.52 -27.01
C ALA A 149 -7.46 22.41 -28.09
N ALA A 150 -7.44 21.16 -27.70
CA ALA A 150 -7.34 20.00 -28.57
C ALA A 150 -8.66 19.22 -28.63
N PRO A 151 -8.89 18.40 -29.68
CA PRO A 151 -10.04 17.51 -29.72
C PRO A 151 -10.06 16.56 -28.50
N PRO A 152 -11.26 16.24 -27.96
CA PRO A 152 -11.40 15.29 -26.86
C PRO A 152 -10.74 13.95 -27.17
N GLY A 153 -10.03 13.37 -26.19
CA GLY A 153 -9.34 12.08 -26.34
C GLY A 153 -8.05 12.10 -27.15
N LYS A 154 -7.59 13.27 -27.62
CA LYS A 154 -6.29 13.38 -28.31
C LYS A 154 -5.12 13.05 -27.40
N PHE A 155 -5.17 13.48 -26.14
CA PHE A 155 -4.13 13.22 -25.15
C PHE A 155 -4.29 11.83 -24.53
N LYS A 156 -3.20 11.09 -24.46
CA LYS A 156 -3.14 9.73 -23.91
C LYS A 156 -2.64 9.78 -22.47
N MET A 157 -3.43 9.21 -21.54
CA MET A 157 -3.02 8.97 -20.18
C MET A 157 -2.61 7.51 -20.03
N GLY A 158 -1.33 7.25 -19.73
CA GLY A 158 -0.87 5.92 -19.37
C GLY A 158 -1.12 5.64 -17.90
N GLY A 159 -1.50 4.41 -17.54
CA GLY A 159 -1.68 4.02 -16.16
C GLY A 159 -1.66 2.51 -15.94
N THR A 160 -1.51 2.09 -14.70
CA THR A 160 -1.51 0.68 -14.29
C THR A 160 -2.93 0.13 -14.33
N GLY A 161 -3.12 -0.97 -15.07
CA GLY A 161 -4.40 -1.70 -15.11
C GLY A 161 -5.59 -0.90 -15.65
N SER A 162 -6.75 -1.54 -15.64
CA SER A 162 -8.03 -0.91 -15.98
C SER A 162 -8.94 -0.88 -14.78
N LYS A 163 -9.67 0.25 -14.60
CA LYS A 163 -10.58 0.48 -13.47
C LYS A 163 -9.90 0.43 -12.10
N GLN A 164 -8.60 0.66 -12.08
CA GLN A 164 -7.77 0.78 -10.89
C GLN A 164 -7.46 2.25 -10.61
N GLU A 165 -6.59 2.51 -9.62
CA GLU A 165 -6.29 3.84 -9.07
C GLU A 165 -5.96 4.88 -10.13
N ASP A 166 -5.06 4.58 -11.08
CA ASP A 166 -4.63 5.53 -12.11
C ASP A 166 -5.79 5.96 -13.01
N GLN A 167 -6.68 5.03 -13.35
CA GLN A 167 -7.86 5.36 -14.12
C GLN A 167 -8.91 6.12 -13.31
N ILE A 168 -9.04 5.85 -12.01
CA ILE A 168 -9.90 6.60 -11.10
C ILE A 168 -9.43 8.05 -11.01
N VAL A 169 -8.12 8.28 -10.80
CA VAL A 169 -7.53 9.63 -10.79
C VAL A 169 -7.76 10.33 -12.13
N THR A 170 -7.55 9.61 -13.26
CA THR A 170 -7.81 10.14 -14.62
C THR A 170 -9.26 10.60 -14.77
N VAL A 171 -10.24 9.78 -14.38
CA VAL A 171 -11.68 10.16 -14.46
C VAL A 171 -11.99 11.35 -13.55
N ASN A 172 -11.36 11.46 -12.38
CA ASN A 172 -11.52 12.60 -11.51
C ASN A 172 -10.98 13.89 -12.14
N ILE A 173 -9.83 13.83 -12.81
CA ILE A 173 -9.31 14.97 -13.60
C ILE A 173 -10.31 15.36 -14.69
N GLU A 174 -10.82 14.40 -15.45
CA GLU A 174 -11.82 14.63 -16.50
C GLU A 174 -13.08 15.34 -15.98
N LYS A 175 -13.60 14.88 -14.84
CA LYS A 175 -14.79 15.48 -14.20
C LYS A 175 -14.55 16.90 -13.75
N GLN A 176 -13.41 17.18 -13.13
CA GLN A 176 -13.07 18.50 -12.60
C GLN A 176 -12.81 19.52 -13.71
N THR A 177 -12.28 19.09 -14.84
CA THR A 177 -11.76 19.98 -15.88
C THR A 177 -12.57 20.01 -17.15
N GLY A 178 -13.42 18.98 -17.38
CA GLY A 178 -14.19 18.79 -18.62
C GLY A 178 -13.34 18.25 -19.79
N VAL A 179 -12.02 17.98 -19.59
CA VAL A 179 -11.18 17.36 -20.63
C VAL A 179 -11.50 15.88 -20.76
N LYS A 180 -10.99 15.25 -21.85
CA LYS A 180 -11.08 13.80 -22.07
C LYS A 180 -9.73 13.25 -22.49
N PHE A 181 -9.32 12.17 -21.81
CA PHE A 181 -8.15 11.37 -22.16
C PHE A 181 -8.53 10.14 -22.99
N THR A 182 -7.57 9.64 -23.75
CA THR A 182 -7.52 8.22 -24.13
C THR A 182 -6.68 7.50 -23.10
N TYR A 183 -7.32 6.73 -22.21
CA TYR A 183 -6.61 5.97 -21.18
C TYR A 183 -6.00 4.69 -21.78
N ILE A 184 -4.71 4.43 -21.52
CA ILE A 184 -3.98 3.25 -22.00
C ILE A 184 -3.44 2.47 -20.79
N PRO A 185 -4.00 1.27 -20.50
CA PRO A 185 -3.57 0.45 -19.37
C PRO A 185 -2.27 -0.31 -19.67
N TYR A 186 -1.38 -0.40 -18.68
CA TYR A 186 -0.14 -1.18 -18.69
C TYR A 186 -0.11 -2.14 -17.49
N LYS A 187 0.91 -3.01 -17.42
CA LYS A 187 1.00 -4.04 -16.37
C LYS A 187 1.48 -3.52 -15.02
N GLY A 188 2.16 -2.39 -14.98
CA GLY A 188 2.68 -1.79 -13.74
C GLY A 188 3.32 -0.43 -13.98
N GLY A 189 3.55 0.34 -12.91
CA GLY A 189 4.01 1.72 -12.98
C GLY A 189 5.38 1.91 -13.62
N GLY A 190 6.28 0.95 -13.48
CA GLY A 190 7.58 0.99 -14.19
C GLY A 190 7.44 0.94 -15.72
N ASP A 191 6.49 0.12 -16.23
CA ASP A 191 6.15 0.08 -17.66
C ASP A 191 5.56 1.44 -18.08
N VAL A 192 4.61 1.97 -17.27
CA VAL A 192 3.95 3.26 -17.53
C VAL A 192 4.98 4.39 -17.64
N ALA A 193 5.90 4.50 -16.68
CA ALA A 193 6.96 5.51 -16.71
C ALA A 193 7.86 5.39 -17.97
N THR A 194 8.18 4.16 -18.37
CA THR A 194 8.96 3.89 -19.59
C THR A 194 8.20 4.35 -20.85
N GLN A 195 6.89 4.12 -20.92
CA GLN A 195 6.07 4.57 -22.05
C GLN A 195 5.99 6.10 -22.13
N LEU A 196 5.97 6.79 -20.98
CA LEU A 196 6.00 8.25 -20.93
C LEU A 196 7.35 8.80 -21.41
N VAL A 197 8.46 8.18 -20.99
CA VAL A 197 9.82 8.53 -21.51
C VAL A 197 9.87 8.37 -23.03
N GLY A 198 9.31 7.26 -23.55
CA GLY A 198 9.23 6.98 -24.99
C GLY A 198 8.20 7.82 -25.76
N LYS A 199 7.46 8.72 -25.08
CA LYS A 199 6.40 9.56 -25.68
C LYS A 199 5.27 8.75 -26.35
N HIS A 200 5.05 7.52 -25.89
CA HIS A 200 3.93 6.69 -26.35
C HIS A 200 2.60 7.10 -25.69
N VAL A 201 2.70 7.76 -24.53
CA VAL A 201 1.62 8.46 -23.82
C VAL A 201 2.05 9.89 -23.53
N ASP A 202 1.10 10.80 -23.30
CA ASP A 202 1.36 12.23 -23.09
C ASP A 202 1.54 12.57 -21.60
N SER A 203 0.91 11.79 -20.71
CA SER A 203 1.01 11.94 -19.26
C SER A 203 0.76 10.62 -18.54
N THR A 204 1.12 10.59 -17.27
CA THR A 204 0.81 9.50 -16.32
C THR A 204 0.51 10.07 -14.94
N VAL A 205 -0.07 9.24 -14.09
CA VAL A 205 -0.28 9.55 -12.66
C VAL A 205 0.54 8.61 -11.76
N ASN A 206 1.71 8.20 -12.20
CA ASN A 206 2.59 7.28 -11.47
C ASN A 206 2.86 7.72 -10.03
N ASN A 207 2.99 6.75 -9.14
CA ASN A 207 3.55 7.00 -7.82
C ASN A 207 4.99 7.53 -7.93
N PRO A 208 5.44 8.38 -6.99
CA PRO A 208 6.78 8.96 -7.02
C PRO A 208 7.91 7.96 -7.20
N ILE A 209 7.88 6.85 -6.44
CA ILE A 209 8.91 5.80 -6.47
C ILE A 209 9.07 5.13 -7.84
N GLU A 210 8.03 5.15 -8.68
CA GLU A 210 8.02 4.52 -10.00
C GLU A 210 8.63 5.40 -11.10
N ALA A 211 8.70 6.72 -10.88
CA ALA A 211 9.14 7.71 -11.86
C ALA A 211 10.36 8.55 -11.40
N VAL A 212 10.79 8.41 -10.13
CA VAL A 212 11.89 9.22 -9.57
C VAL A 212 13.20 9.08 -10.33
N ALA A 213 13.53 7.91 -10.83
CA ALA A 213 14.77 7.67 -11.58
C ALA A 213 14.77 8.47 -12.89
N GLN A 214 13.64 8.49 -13.59
CA GLN A 214 13.45 9.24 -14.84
C GLN A 214 13.42 10.76 -14.59
N TRP A 215 12.82 11.20 -13.48
CA TRP A 215 12.87 12.60 -13.07
C TRP A 215 14.30 13.04 -12.71
N ARG A 216 15.02 12.24 -11.93
CA ARG A 216 16.43 12.47 -11.60
C ARG A 216 17.31 12.51 -12.86
N GLY A 217 16.99 11.69 -13.84
CA GLY A 217 17.63 11.66 -15.17
C GLY A 217 17.20 12.78 -16.11
N GLY A 218 16.26 13.66 -15.71
CA GLY A 218 15.79 14.79 -16.50
C GLY A 218 14.89 14.45 -17.70
N THR A 219 14.37 13.22 -17.78
CA THR A 219 13.50 12.76 -18.88
C THR A 219 12.02 12.96 -18.59
N LEU A 220 11.62 12.99 -17.31
CA LEU A 220 10.26 13.29 -16.87
C LEU A 220 10.22 14.54 -16.01
N ARG A 221 9.05 15.17 -15.97
CA ARG A 221 8.75 16.35 -15.14
C ARG A 221 7.47 16.14 -14.37
N PRO A 222 7.50 16.30 -13.01
CA PRO A 222 6.28 16.37 -12.21
C PRO A 222 5.60 17.72 -12.42
N LEU A 223 4.28 17.73 -12.52
CA LEU A 223 3.49 18.97 -12.60
C LEU A 223 2.81 19.30 -11.26
N CYS A 224 2.25 18.31 -10.58
CA CYS A 224 1.63 18.47 -9.27
C CYS A 224 1.42 17.12 -8.58
N VAL A 225 1.29 17.11 -7.23
CA VAL A 225 0.92 15.96 -6.41
C VAL A 225 -0.58 15.98 -6.06
N PHE A 226 -1.23 14.82 -6.06
CA PHE A 226 -2.65 14.66 -5.75
C PHE A 226 -2.90 14.49 -4.23
N ASP A 227 -2.28 15.30 -3.41
CA ASP A 227 -2.49 15.39 -1.97
C ASP A 227 -2.96 16.80 -1.57
N ALA A 228 -3.56 16.90 -0.39
CA ALA A 228 -3.96 18.17 0.25
C ALA A 228 -2.75 19.04 0.61
N LYS A 229 -1.56 18.42 0.80
CA LYS A 229 -0.33 19.07 1.22
C LYS A 229 0.83 18.68 0.31
N PRO A 230 1.87 19.54 0.17
CA PRO A 230 3.11 19.16 -0.47
C PRO A 230 3.78 17.97 0.24
N MET A 231 4.50 17.14 -0.50
CA MET A 231 5.29 16.05 0.06
C MET A 231 6.39 16.61 1.00
N PRO A 232 6.59 16.04 2.22
CA PRO A 232 7.39 16.70 3.27
C PRO A 232 8.90 16.41 3.17
N TYR A 233 9.47 16.30 1.96
CA TYR A 233 10.87 15.92 1.77
C TYR A 233 11.66 17.04 1.09
N PRO A 234 12.48 17.83 1.88
CA PRO A 234 13.20 19.00 1.37
C PRO A 234 14.53 18.67 0.69
N ASN A 235 15.03 17.44 0.85
CA ASN A 235 16.30 17.06 0.23
C ASN A 235 16.18 17.01 -1.30
N LYS A 236 17.18 17.54 -2.00
CA LYS A 236 17.16 17.61 -3.46
C LYS A 236 17.17 16.23 -4.11
N VAL A 237 16.20 15.99 -4.96
CA VAL A 237 16.04 14.79 -5.80
C VAL A 237 16.75 15.00 -7.13
N THR A 238 16.58 16.17 -7.73
CA THR A 238 17.29 16.64 -8.90
C THR A 238 18.29 17.74 -8.50
N LYS A 239 19.04 18.31 -9.46
CA LYS A 239 19.95 19.43 -9.20
C LYS A 239 19.22 20.60 -8.50
N ASP A 240 17.98 20.88 -8.91
CA ASP A 240 17.28 22.12 -8.54
C ASP A 240 16.02 21.89 -7.69
N MET A 241 15.45 20.68 -7.67
CA MET A 241 14.17 20.41 -7.04
C MET A 241 14.22 19.26 -6.02
N SER A 242 13.42 19.40 -4.98
CA SER A 242 13.05 18.38 -4.00
C SER A 242 11.59 17.93 -4.23
N TRP A 243 11.15 16.91 -3.51
CA TRP A 243 9.75 16.52 -3.50
C TRP A 243 8.84 17.64 -2.98
N GLN A 244 9.31 18.40 -1.97
CA GLN A 244 8.57 19.51 -1.38
C GLN A 244 8.33 20.67 -2.36
N ASP A 245 9.17 20.81 -3.38
CA ASP A 245 9.04 21.86 -4.40
C ASP A 245 7.91 21.55 -5.41
N ILE A 246 7.36 20.34 -5.42
CA ILE A 246 6.25 19.96 -6.29
C ILE A 246 4.94 20.49 -5.67
N PRO A 247 4.21 21.40 -6.35
CA PRO A 247 2.97 21.95 -5.81
C PRO A 247 1.86 20.88 -5.74
N THR A 248 0.87 21.10 -4.87
CA THR A 248 -0.34 20.26 -4.91
C THR A 248 -1.17 20.60 -6.15
N CYS A 249 -1.85 19.60 -6.72
CA CYS A 249 -2.77 19.83 -7.85
C CYS A 249 -3.87 20.82 -7.46
N LYS A 250 -4.33 20.75 -6.21
CA LYS A 250 -5.32 21.67 -5.64
C LYS A 250 -4.85 23.14 -5.64
N SER A 251 -3.57 23.41 -5.32
CA SER A 251 -3.00 24.76 -5.36
C SER A 251 -2.94 25.35 -6.78
N GLN A 252 -2.99 24.47 -7.79
CA GLN A 252 -3.07 24.82 -9.21
C GLN A 252 -4.50 24.75 -9.78
N GLY A 253 -5.53 24.72 -8.91
CA GLY A 253 -6.94 24.72 -9.31
C GLY A 253 -7.51 23.38 -9.76
N LEU A 254 -6.75 22.29 -9.67
CA LEU A 254 -7.21 20.93 -9.93
C LEU A 254 -7.54 20.23 -8.61
N ASN A 255 -8.80 20.33 -8.16
CA ASN A 255 -9.25 19.82 -6.86
C ASN A 255 -9.46 18.30 -6.89
N VAL A 256 -8.40 17.56 -7.10
CA VAL A 256 -8.35 16.08 -7.06
C VAL A 256 -7.33 15.68 -6.01
N GLU A 257 -7.75 14.84 -5.06
CA GLU A 257 -6.91 14.24 -4.02
C GLU A 257 -7.08 12.72 -4.09
N TYR A 258 -5.99 11.99 -4.00
CA TYR A 258 -6.00 10.53 -3.98
C TYR A 258 -4.72 9.98 -3.35
N LEU A 259 -4.89 9.22 -2.28
CA LEU A 259 -3.80 8.50 -1.59
C LEU A 259 -4.09 7.00 -1.60
N MET A 260 -3.07 6.20 -1.73
CA MET A 260 -3.19 4.74 -1.80
C MET A 260 -2.53 4.09 -0.59
N LEU A 261 -3.22 3.10 -0.01
CA LEU A 261 -2.65 2.34 1.10
C LEU A 261 -1.46 1.47 0.66
N ARG A 262 -0.46 1.38 1.55
CA ARG A 262 0.55 0.32 1.59
C ARG A 262 0.37 -0.42 2.90
N GLY A 263 -0.64 -1.29 2.93
CA GLY A 263 -1.09 -2.00 4.11
C GLY A 263 -0.75 -3.49 4.08
N ILE A 264 -0.42 -4.02 5.23
CA ILE A 264 -0.13 -5.44 5.41
C ILE A 264 -1.33 -6.14 6.05
N PHE A 265 -1.67 -7.29 5.51
CA PHE A 265 -2.72 -8.18 6.03
C PHE A 265 -2.20 -9.61 6.14
N MET A 266 -2.92 -10.40 6.92
CA MET A 266 -2.80 -11.87 7.03
C MET A 266 -4.07 -12.53 6.49
N PRO A 267 -4.06 -13.87 6.25
CA PRO A 267 -5.29 -14.64 6.06
C PRO A 267 -6.29 -14.38 7.17
N GLY A 268 -7.58 -14.46 6.85
CA GLY A 268 -8.63 -14.34 7.86
C GLY A 268 -8.47 -15.38 8.97
N GLY A 269 -8.90 -15.03 10.18
CA GLY A 269 -8.79 -15.92 11.34
C GLY A 269 -7.38 -15.98 11.97
N ALA A 270 -6.45 -15.09 11.59
CA ALA A 270 -5.18 -14.95 12.30
C ALA A 270 -5.43 -14.57 13.78
N THR A 271 -4.67 -15.18 14.71
CA THR A 271 -4.81 -14.92 16.13
C THR A 271 -4.19 -13.56 16.52
N PRO A 272 -4.60 -12.96 17.64
CA PRO A 272 -3.98 -11.73 18.13
C PRO A 272 -2.46 -11.82 18.35
N ASP A 273 -1.95 -13.00 18.76
CA ASP A 273 -0.51 -13.21 18.94
C ASP A 273 0.25 -13.22 17.62
N MET A 274 -0.33 -13.81 16.56
CA MET A 274 0.22 -13.74 15.20
C MET A 274 0.30 -12.30 14.70
N VAL A 275 -0.79 -11.54 14.83
CA VAL A 275 -0.83 -10.12 14.44
C VAL A 275 0.21 -9.32 15.21
N LYS A 276 0.24 -9.51 16.54
CA LYS A 276 1.21 -8.82 17.41
C LYS A 276 2.66 -9.10 17.00
N TYR A 277 2.99 -10.35 16.69
CA TYR A 277 4.33 -10.73 16.23
C TYR A 277 4.75 -9.91 15.01
N TYR A 278 3.90 -9.86 13.97
CA TYR A 278 4.24 -9.12 12.75
C TYR A 278 4.24 -7.62 12.97
N VAL A 279 3.34 -7.06 13.77
CA VAL A 279 3.40 -5.64 14.16
C VAL A 279 4.73 -5.31 14.86
N ASP A 280 5.19 -6.16 15.78
CA ASP A 280 6.48 -5.97 16.45
C ASP A 280 7.68 -6.05 15.48
N VAL A 281 7.63 -6.93 14.49
CA VAL A 281 8.66 -7.06 13.44
C VAL A 281 8.63 -5.84 12.50
N LEU A 282 7.46 -5.44 12.03
CA LEU A 282 7.29 -4.32 11.10
C LEU A 282 7.65 -2.98 11.75
N ASN A 283 7.34 -2.79 13.04
CA ASN A 283 7.80 -1.63 13.81
C ASN A 283 9.35 -1.54 13.83
N LYS A 284 10.05 -2.67 14.02
CA LYS A 284 11.52 -2.69 13.92
C LYS A 284 12.02 -2.34 12.51
N VAL A 285 11.33 -2.81 11.47
CA VAL A 285 11.61 -2.42 10.08
C VAL A 285 11.51 -0.91 9.91
N ARG A 286 10.44 -0.28 10.43
CA ARG A 286 10.19 1.16 10.33
C ARG A 286 11.24 2.02 11.05
N GLU A 287 11.90 1.51 12.07
CA GLU A 287 12.96 2.21 12.79
C GLU A 287 14.29 2.26 12.01
N THR A 288 14.47 1.40 11.01
CA THR A 288 15.74 1.29 10.27
C THR A 288 16.02 2.49 9.37
N PRO A 289 17.30 2.85 9.15
CA PRO A 289 17.70 3.89 8.21
C PRO A 289 17.25 3.57 6.78
N GLU A 290 17.28 2.29 6.39
CA GLU A 290 16.89 1.82 5.06
C GLU A 290 15.42 2.12 4.78
N TRP A 291 14.55 1.86 5.76
CA TRP A 291 13.12 2.17 5.64
C TRP A 291 12.88 3.67 5.51
N LYS A 292 13.50 4.47 6.40
CA LYS A 292 13.36 5.93 6.37
C LYS A 292 13.83 6.51 5.05
N LYS A 293 14.98 6.01 4.55
CA LYS A 293 15.48 6.42 3.24
C LYS A 293 14.54 6.04 2.10
N PHE A 294 13.95 4.86 2.13
CA PHE A 294 13.00 4.42 1.12
C PHE A 294 11.74 5.31 1.08
N LEU A 295 11.21 5.68 2.25
CA LEU A 295 10.07 6.60 2.33
C LEU A 295 10.41 7.97 1.73
N GLU A 296 11.60 8.49 2.00
CA GLU A 296 12.08 9.76 1.43
C GLU A 296 12.32 9.64 -0.08
N ASP A 297 13.02 8.59 -0.53
CA ASP A 297 13.33 8.37 -1.95
C ASP A 297 12.06 8.26 -2.81
N GLY A 298 11.01 7.65 -2.26
CA GLY A 298 9.72 7.44 -2.93
C GLY A 298 8.64 8.44 -2.53
N ALA A 299 8.98 9.46 -1.72
CA ALA A 299 8.06 10.49 -1.24
C ALA A 299 6.78 9.94 -0.59
N PHE A 300 6.86 8.83 0.14
CA PHE A 300 5.71 8.26 0.81
C PHE A 300 5.21 9.14 1.95
N ASN A 301 3.90 9.23 2.10
CA ASN A 301 3.29 9.76 3.31
C ASN A 301 3.48 8.76 4.46
N THR A 302 4.00 9.24 5.60
CA THR A 302 4.44 8.41 6.74
C THR A 302 3.31 7.97 7.66
N SER A 303 2.07 7.96 7.21
CA SER A 303 0.93 7.47 8.00
C SER A 303 1.19 6.04 8.49
N HIS A 304 0.88 5.79 9.76
CA HIS A 304 1.06 4.52 10.42
C HIS A 304 -0.16 4.21 11.28
N MET A 305 -0.74 3.05 11.10
CA MET A 305 -1.94 2.61 11.83
C MET A 305 -1.89 1.10 12.08
N THR A 306 -2.40 0.67 13.23
CA THR A 306 -2.57 -0.75 13.59
C THR A 306 -3.94 -0.98 14.23
N GLY A 307 -4.31 -2.23 14.44
CA GLY A 307 -5.51 -2.62 15.17
C GLY A 307 -6.79 -1.96 14.64
N LYS A 308 -7.60 -1.43 15.57
CA LYS A 308 -8.90 -0.84 15.22
C LYS A 308 -8.79 0.40 14.34
N GLU A 309 -7.80 1.25 14.58
CA GLU A 309 -7.60 2.46 13.77
C GLU A 309 -7.36 2.10 12.30
N TYR A 310 -6.52 1.10 12.05
CA TYR A 310 -6.27 0.61 10.69
C TYR A 310 -7.52 -0.01 10.06
N ALA A 311 -8.26 -0.84 10.79
CA ALA A 311 -9.49 -1.45 10.28
C ALA A 311 -10.57 -0.40 9.95
N ASP A 312 -10.72 0.63 10.79
CA ASP A 312 -11.66 1.74 10.55
C ASP A 312 -11.26 2.55 9.31
N TRP A 313 -9.95 2.81 9.14
CA TRP A 313 -9.44 3.49 7.95
C TRP A 313 -9.76 2.68 6.67
N VAL A 314 -9.49 1.37 6.67
CA VAL A 314 -9.78 0.47 5.54
C VAL A 314 -11.26 0.46 5.20
N ALA A 315 -12.13 0.39 6.21
CA ALA A 315 -13.58 0.43 6.02
C ALA A 315 -14.08 1.76 5.40
N ASN A 316 -13.45 2.87 5.76
CA ASN A 316 -13.76 4.17 5.16
C ASN A 316 -13.21 4.29 3.73
N ALA A 317 -12.00 3.77 3.49
CA ALA A 317 -11.40 3.73 2.15
C ALA A 317 -12.24 2.88 1.18
N GLU A 318 -12.79 1.73 1.62
CA GLU A 318 -13.71 0.92 0.81
C GLU A 318 -14.91 1.74 0.34
N LYS A 319 -15.59 2.47 1.24
CA LYS A 319 -16.75 3.31 0.91
C LYS A 319 -16.39 4.43 -0.09
N THR A 320 -15.21 5.04 0.12
CA THR A 320 -14.71 6.08 -0.80
C THR A 320 -14.49 5.52 -2.19
N HIS A 321 -13.82 4.36 -2.30
CA HIS A 321 -13.59 3.70 -3.59
C HIS A 321 -14.89 3.26 -4.26
N GLU A 322 -15.86 2.73 -3.50
CA GLU A 322 -17.18 2.38 -4.04
C GLU A 322 -17.86 3.60 -4.67
N SER A 323 -17.83 4.76 -3.98
CA SER A 323 -18.40 6.02 -4.51
C SER A 323 -17.69 6.47 -5.79
N LEU A 324 -16.34 6.53 -5.75
CA LEU A 324 -15.54 6.95 -6.91
C LEU A 324 -15.74 6.02 -8.11
N MET A 325 -15.75 4.71 -7.90
CA MET A 325 -15.94 3.72 -8.98
C MET A 325 -17.36 3.73 -9.52
N LYS A 326 -18.37 3.94 -8.66
CA LYS A 326 -19.76 4.12 -9.10
C LYS A 326 -19.88 5.35 -10.00
N GLU A 327 -19.31 6.45 -9.59
CA GLU A 327 -19.29 7.69 -10.36
C GLU A 327 -18.52 7.56 -11.68
N ALA A 328 -17.45 6.77 -11.70
CA ALA A 328 -16.66 6.48 -12.91
C ALA A 328 -17.35 5.44 -13.84
N GLY A 329 -18.41 4.78 -13.39
CA GLY A 329 -19.05 3.70 -14.13
C GLY A 329 -18.22 2.41 -14.16
N PHE A 330 -17.38 2.18 -13.14
CA PHE A 330 -16.44 1.06 -13.08
C PHE A 330 -16.95 -0.16 -12.31
N LEU A 331 -18.06 -0.03 -11.59
CA LEU A 331 -18.63 -1.16 -10.85
C LEU A 331 -18.98 -2.32 -11.78
N ALA A 332 -18.84 -3.55 -11.27
CA ALA A 332 -19.32 -4.74 -11.96
C ALA A 332 -20.82 -4.60 -12.26
N LYS A 333 -21.22 -4.99 -13.47
CA LYS A 333 -22.66 -5.12 -13.80
C LYS A 333 -23.20 -6.32 -13.03
N LYS A 334 -24.25 -6.09 -12.25
CA LYS A 334 -25.00 -7.15 -11.58
C LYS A 334 -25.77 -7.97 -12.60
#